data_8c816782783b24e7070674374f39a07c
#
_entry.id   8c816782783b24e7070674374f39a07c
#
_cell.length_a   1.000
_cell.length_b   1.000
_cell.length_c   1.000
_cell.angle_alpha   90.00
_cell.angle_beta   90.00
_cell.angle_gamma   90.00
#
_symmetry.space_group_name_H-M   'P 1'
#
loop_
_entity.id
_entity.type
_entity.pdbx_description
1 polymer ?
#
loop_
_entity_poly.entity_id
_entity_poly.type
_entity_poly.pdbx_seq_one_letter_code
_entity_poly.pdbx_strand_id
1 'polypeptide(L)'
;MAILTPDKTTTLGGVTVKEYLLTKNNPNRIDMPTAQLTGKVLGVTIHNTDRIKTAAGTTPAEQYTRATVNGNMKTVRVHYYVDSTCAWQNLPLSLSGWHAADGSGNGNRRTIAIECIMSSAYNSTDKKSEDNCARLAAALLKQYGLGISHLYTHTHWLNVRDGKSGSTDQLNTMHNSYKMCPAYILPHWAAFKAKVQAYLNGTSAAKPSNAQLYRVRKSTNDMKSQLGAYASLENAKKACKAGYSVFDSSGKAVYTNSSSGKYVKGQAVHIGSNVPLFANETTAAPAARLTAEKENWGSFVNTAGNSWNTF
;
A
#
# COMPACT_ATOMS: atom_id res chain seq x y z
N MET A 1 24.43 -2.56 22.94
CA MET A 1 25.07 -2.33 21.63
C MET A 1 25.29 -0.83 21.50
N ALA A 2 26.49 -0.36 21.12
CA ALA A 2 26.75 1.09 21.01
C ALA A 2 25.87 1.71 19.90
N ILE A 3 25.38 2.92 20.14
CA ILE A 3 24.62 3.70 19.14
C ILE A 3 25.60 4.12 18.03
N LEU A 4 25.17 4.05 16.76
CA LEU A 4 25.99 4.57 15.66
C LEU A 4 26.06 6.09 15.72
N THR A 5 27.27 6.63 15.58
CA THR A 5 27.46 8.07 15.45
C THR A 5 27.42 8.42 13.96
N PRO A 6 26.41 9.18 13.49
CA PRO A 6 26.37 9.56 12.09
C PRO A 6 27.53 10.51 11.72
N ASP A 7 28.04 10.37 10.50
CA ASP A 7 29.04 11.29 9.94
C ASP A 7 28.49 12.72 9.83
N LYS A 8 27.18 12.82 9.57
CA LYS A 8 26.46 14.07 9.40
C LYS A 8 24.97 13.86 9.67
N THR A 9 24.32 14.88 10.20
CA THR A 9 22.86 14.92 10.32
C THR A 9 22.33 16.14 9.58
N THR A 10 21.33 15.91 8.72
CA THR A 10 20.68 16.94 7.90
C THR A 10 19.18 16.75 7.92
N THR A 11 18.46 17.60 7.18
CA THR A 11 17.02 17.43 6.94
C THR A 11 16.77 17.43 5.44
N LEU A 12 16.04 16.45 4.94
CA LEU A 12 15.63 16.34 3.56
C LEU A 12 14.13 16.05 3.49
N GLY A 13 13.38 16.91 2.84
CA GLY A 13 11.92 16.79 2.77
C GLY A 13 11.21 16.85 4.14
N GLY A 14 11.81 17.46 5.14
CA GLY A 14 11.31 17.48 6.52
C GLY A 14 11.60 16.21 7.32
N VAL A 15 12.37 15.28 6.75
CA VAL A 15 12.84 14.06 7.43
C VAL A 15 14.26 14.28 7.92
N THR A 16 14.53 13.93 9.19
CA THR A 16 15.89 13.91 9.71
C THR A 16 16.68 12.80 9.02
N VAL A 17 17.76 13.15 8.32
CA VAL A 17 18.65 12.22 7.62
C VAL A 17 19.98 12.16 8.35
N LYS A 18 20.36 10.96 8.78
CA LYS A 18 21.63 10.63 9.41
C LYS A 18 22.49 9.92 8.39
N GLU A 19 23.59 10.55 8.00
CA GLU A 19 24.54 10.00 7.05
C GLU A 19 25.51 9.06 7.76
N TYR A 20 25.67 7.86 7.26
CA TYR A 20 26.67 6.87 7.71
C TYR A 20 27.13 6.09 6.47
N LEU A 21 28.01 6.70 5.71
CA LEU A 21 28.39 6.19 4.39
C LEU A 21 29.29 4.96 4.49
N LEU A 22 28.92 3.89 3.79
CA LEU A 22 29.72 2.68 3.68
C LEU A 22 31.10 2.93 3.09
N THR A 23 31.26 3.94 2.24
CA THR A 23 32.54 4.35 1.67
C THR A 23 33.54 4.82 2.73
N LYS A 24 33.07 5.32 3.86
CA LYS A 24 33.88 5.75 5.00
C LYS A 24 33.92 4.72 6.12
N ASN A 25 32.75 4.09 6.38
CA ASN A 25 32.48 3.30 7.57
C ASN A 25 32.29 1.82 7.22
N ASN A 26 33.19 1.25 6.44
CA ASN A 26 33.11 -0.16 6.02
C ASN A 26 34.31 -0.94 6.57
N PRO A 27 34.33 -1.28 7.87
CA PRO A 27 35.46 -1.96 8.49
C PRO A 27 35.67 -3.38 7.93
N ASN A 28 34.63 -4.00 7.39
CA ASN A 28 34.67 -5.36 6.88
C ASN A 28 34.96 -5.45 5.37
N ARG A 29 35.30 -4.35 4.72
CA ARG A 29 35.57 -4.26 3.28
C ARG A 29 34.54 -5.00 2.42
N ILE A 30 33.28 -4.85 2.78
CA ILE A 30 32.18 -5.44 2.03
C ILE A 30 32.20 -4.84 0.63
N ASP A 31 32.18 -5.69 -0.39
CA ASP A 31 32.15 -5.26 -1.79
C ASP A 31 31.00 -4.28 -2.02
N MET A 32 31.40 -3.04 -2.25
CA MET A 32 30.46 -1.99 -2.60
C MET A 32 30.26 -2.02 -4.10
N PRO A 33 29.05 -1.74 -4.60
CA PRO A 33 28.90 -1.41 -6.00
C PRO A 33 29.73 -0.14 -6.25
N THR A 34 30.89 -0.31 -6.87
CA THR A 34 31.79 0.83 -7.19
C THR A 34 31.38 1.57 -8.43
N ALA A 35 30.42 1.01 -9.19
CA ALA A 35 29.94 1.64 -10.40
C ALA A 35 29.16 2.93 -10.04
N GLN A 36 29.60 4.02 -10.63
CA GLN A 36 28.85 5.26 -10.65
C GLN A 36 27.45 5.03 -11.19
N LEU A 37 26.48 5.79 -10.70
CA LEU A 37 25.22 5.91 -11.40
C LEU A 37 25.51 6.30 -12.85
N THR A 38 25.20 5.41 -13.79
CA THR A 38 25.48 5.65 -15.21
C THR A 38 24.51 6.69 -15.77
N GLY A 39 25.06 7.82 -16.18
CA GLY A 39 24.27 8.91 -16.72
C GLY A 39 23.42 9.61 -15.66
N LYS A 40 22.27 10.15 -16.07
CA LYS A 40 21.36 10.85 -15.18
C LYS A 40 20.61 9.85 -14.30
N VAL A 41 20.35 10.25 -13.04
CA VAL A 41 19.42 9.53 -12.18
C VAL A 41 18.07 9.42 -12.87
N LEU A 42 17.55 8.20 -12.95
CA LEU A 42 16.27 7.90 -13.60
C LEU A 42 15.09 8.08 -12.66
N GLY A 43 15.29 7.89 -11.37
CA GLY A 43 14.23 8.03 -10.39
C GLY A 43 14.57 7.49 -9.01
N VAL A 44 13.52 7.25 -8.25
CA VAL A 44 13.56 6.68 -6.91
C VAL A 44 12.84 5.34 -6.89
N THR A 45 13.47 4.32 -6.33
CA THR A 45 12.87 2.99 -6.15
C THR A 45 12.51 2.76 -4.69
N ILE A 46 11.27 2.39 -4.45
CA ILE A 46 10.74 2.11 -3.13
C ILE A 46 10.75 0.60 -2.87
N HIS A 47 11.25 0.24 -1.70
CA HIS A 47 11.24 -1.09 -1.13
C HIS A 47 10.53 -1.10 0.23
N ASN A 48 10.20 -2.28 0.71
CA ASN A 48 9.84 -2.52 2.10
C ASN A 48 10.74 -3.55 2.74
N THR A 49 11.14 -3.25 3.96
CA THR A 49 11.68 -4.26 4.88
C THR A 49 10.89 -4.26 6.19
N ASP A 50 10.94 -5.38 6.90
CA ASP A 50 10.16 -5.57 8.10
C ASP A 50 10.68 -4.71 9.26
N ARG A 51 9.74 -4.22 10.07
CA ARG A 51 10.09 -3.56 11.32
C ARG A 51 10.60 -4.60 12.32
N ILE A 52 11.86 -4.44 12.72
CA ILE A 52 12.52 -5.31 13.69
C ILE A 52 12.48 -4.68 15.10
N LYS A 53 12.60 -5.54 16.10
CA LYS A 53 12.82 -5.09 17.48
C LYS A 53 14.17 -4.41 17.58
N THR A 54 14.22 -3.23 18.19
CA THR A 54 15.44 -2.44 18.34
C THR A 54 15.98 -2.52 19.76
N ALA A 55 17.29 -2.37 19.89
CA ALA A 55 17.90 -2.12 21.18
C ALA A 55 17.50 -0.73 21.71
N ALA A 56 17.50 -0.57 23.03
CA ALA A 56 17.19 0.71 23.64
C ALA A 56 18.10 1.83 23.08
N GLY A 57 17.51 2.97 22.78
CA GLY A 57 18.21 4.13 22.22
C GLY A 57 18.51 4.07 20.73
N THR A 58 18.18 2.96 20.05
CA THR A 58 18.38 2.82 18.60
C THR A 58 17.06 2.83 17.83
N THR A 59 17.11 3.01 16.52
CA THR A 59 15.93 2.97 15.64
C THR A 59 16.03 1.79 14.66
N PRO A 60 14.91 1.35 14.07
CA PRO A 60 14.96 0.31 13.03
C PRO A 60 15.88 0.66 11.87
N ALA A 61 15.87 1.89 11.40
CA ALA A 61 16.75 2.36 10.31
C ALA A 61 18.24 2.30 10.70
N GLU A 62 18.58 2.61 11.94
CA GLU A 62 19.94 2.44 12.47
C GLU A 62 20.34 0.97 12.50
N GLN A 63 19.45 0.07 12.91
CA GLN A 63 19.73 -1.36 12.97
C GLN A 63 20.02 -1.95 11.59
N TYR A 64 19.25 -1.56 10.56
CA TYR A 64 19.51 -1.98 9.19
C TYR A 64 20.82 -1.38 8.63
N THR A 65 21.11 -0.12 8.95
CA THR A 65 22.41 0.48 8.64
C THR A 65 23.55 -0.32 9.26
N ARG A 66 23.43 -0.67 10.53
CA ARG A 66 24.40 -1.51 11.24
C ARG A 66 24.52 -2.90 10.60
N ALA A 67 23.41 -3.53 10.26
CA ALA A 67 23.40 -4.82 9.58
C ALA A 67 24.12 -4.75 8.24
N THR A 68 23.95 -3.66 7.50
CA THR A 68 24.65 -3.43 6.23
C THR A 68 26.15 -3.29 6.44
N VAL A 69 26.57 -2.43 7.39
CA VAL A 69 27.99 -2.21 7.73
C VAL A 69 28.68 -3.51 8.18
N ASN A 70 27.97 -4.35 8.92
CA ASN A 70 28.50 -5.63 9.42
C ASN A 70 28.42 -6.77 8.40
N GLY A 71 27.94 -6.53 7.19
CA GLY A 71 27.84 -7.58 6.14
C GLY A 71 26.62 -8.49 6.26
N ASN A 72 25.77 -8.28 7.25
CA ASN A 72 24.58 -9.13 7.47
C ASN A 72 23.53 -8.99 6.39
N MET A 73 23.58 -7.91 5.59
CA MET A 73 22.72 -7.71 4.42
C MET A 73 23.32 -8.32 3.14
N LYS A 74 24.40 -9.11 3.27
CA LYS A 74 25.12 -9.72 2.14
C LYS A 74 25.49 -8.65 1.10
N THR A 75 25.11 -8.86 -0.16
CA THR A 75 25.41 -7.92 -1.28
C THR A 75 24.40 -6.81 -1.43
N VAL A 76 23.28 -6.82 -0.69
CA VAL A 76 22.24 -5.79 -0.81
C VAL A 76 22.78 -4.44 -0.34
N ARG A 77 22.62 -3.42 -1.18
CA ARG A 77 23.07 -2.03 -0.91
C ARG A 77 21.98 -1.07 -1.36
N VAL A 78 21.40 -0.37 -0.40
CA VAL A 78 20.41 0.68 -0.65
C VAL A 78 20.95 2.04 -0.22
N HIS A 79 20.40 3.11 -0.76
CA HIS A 79 20.83 4.45 -0.41
C HIS A 79 20.31 4.85 0.96
N TYR A 80 19.05 4.50 1.25
CA TYR A 80 18.39 4.90 2.50
C TYR A 80 17.63 3.75 3.15
N TYR A 81 17.71 3.68 4.46
CA TYR A 81 16.72 3.06 5.32
C TYR A 81 15.90 4.14 6.00
N VAL A 82 14.58 4.05 5.97
CA VAL A 82 13.69 5.03 6.60
C VAL A 82 12.68 4.37 7.51
N ASP A 83 12.51 4.93 8.70
CA ASP A 83 11.53 4.51 9.70
C ASP A 83 10.65 5.68 10.15
N SER A 84 9.84 5.46 11.18
CA SER A 84 8.94 6.47 11.73
C SER A 84 9.65 7.65 12.40
N THR A 85 10.97 7.57 12.61
CA THR A 85 11.77 8.54 13.37
C THR A 85 12.69 9.34 12.46
N CYS A 86 13.40 8.66 11.58
CA CYS A 86 14.46 9.26 10.76
C CYS A 86 14.75 8.38 9.53
N ALA A 87 15.66 8.87 8.71
CA ALA A 87 16.30 8.09 7.66
C ALA A 87 17.80 7.97 7.92
N TRP A 88 18.41 6.86 7.51
CA TRP A 88 19.85 6.68 7.49
C TRP A 88 20.31 6.51 6.06
N GLN A 89 21.25 7.35 5.64
CA GLN A 89 21.86 7.30 4.32
C GLN A 89 23.13 6.44 4.38
N ASN A 90 23.18 5.38 3.58
CA ASN A 90 24.29 4.43 3.55
C ASN A 90 25.18 4.55 2.31
N LEU A 91 24.67 5.09 1.21
CA LEU A 91 25.44 5.30 -0.02
C LEU A 91 25.45 6.76 -0.44
N PRO A 92 26.58 7.26 -0.98
CA PRO A 92 26.57 8.48 -1.76
C PRO A 92 25.58 8.36 -2.92
N LEU A 93 24.86 9.45 -3.21
CA LEU A 93 23.88 9.44 -4.32
C LEU A 93 24.53 9.35 -5.71
N SER A 94 25.84 9.47 -5.79
CA SER A 94 26.62 9.29 -7.02
C SER A 94 26.95 7.83 -7.31
N LEU A 95 26.74 6.90 -6.36
CA LEU A 95 27.01 5.49 -6.55
C LEU A 95 25.75 4.72 -6.88
N SER A 96 25.89 3.65 -7.66
CA SER A 96 24.83 2.70 -7.89
C SER A 96 24.54 1.89 -6.62
N GLY A 97 23.28 1.54 -6.40
CA GLY A 97 22.88 0.55 -5.40
C GLY A 97 22.96 -0.89 -5.95
N TRP A 98 22.72 -1.86 -5.06
CA TRP A 98 22.50 -3.24 -5.44
C TRP A 98 21.23 -3.73 -4.74
N HIS A 99 20.07 -3.41 -5.34
CA HIS A 99 18.79 -3.51 -4.65
C HIS A 99 17.63 -3.99 -5.53
N ALA A 100 17.74 -3.86 -6.87
CA ALA A 100 16.62 -4.05 -7.77
C ALA A 100 16.57 -5.45 -8.40
N ALA A 101 17.57 -6.28 -8.13
CA ALA A 101 17.73 -7.63 -8.69
C ALA A 101 17.70 -7.67 -10.23
N ASP A 102 17.99 -6.57 -10.90
CA ASP A 102 18.05 -6.43 -12.36
C ASP A 102 19.48 -6.43 -12.92
N GLY A 103 20.45 -6.87 -12.09
CA GLY A 103 21.85 -6.93 -12.49
C GLY A 103 22.41 -5.55 -12.85
N SER A 104 22.89 -5.39 -14.08
CA SER A 104 23.35 -4.10 -14.61
C SER A 104 22.23 -3.24 -15.17
N GLY A 105 20.98 -3.50 -14.82
CA GLY A 105 19.82 -2.79 -15.28
C GLY A 105 19.67 -1.39 -14.66
N ASN A 106 18.68 -0.68 -15.12
CA ASN A 106 18.43 0.71 -14.72
C ASN A 106 18.03 0.83 -13.25
N GLY A 107 17.36 -0.18 -12.68
CA GLY A 107 16.99 -0.22 -11.28
C GLY A 107 18.22 -0.03 -10.39
N ASN A 108 19.19 -0.92 -10.51
CA ASN A 108 20.44 -0.87 -9.75
C ASN A 108 21.31 0.33 -10.12
N ARG A 109 21.45 0.64 -11.40
CA ARG A 109 22.47 1.57 -11.89
C ARG A 109 22.01 3.01 -12.01
N ARG A 110 20.71 3.29 -11.95
CA ARG A 110 20.18 4.62 -12.23
C ARG A 110 19.09 5.08 -11.26
N THR A 111 18.81 4.34 -10.19
CA THR A 111 17.80 4.80 -9.23
C THR A 111 18.33 4.89 -7.82
N ILE A 112 17.77 5.82 -7.06
CA ILE A 112 18.03 5.95 -5.64
C ILE A 112 17.07 5.04 -4.88
N ALA A 113 17.62 4.12 -4.11
CA ALA A 113 16.84 3.12 -3.37
C ALA A 113 16.47 3.61 -1.97
N ILE A 114 15.21 3.43 -1.59
CA ILE A 114 14.71 3.68 -0.23
C ILE A 114 14.03 2.42 0.28
N GLU A 115 14.53 1.87 1.39
CA GLU A 115 13.87 0.83 2.18
C GLU A 115 12.96 1.46 3.23
N CYS A 116 11.67 1.38 3.03
CA CYS A 116 10.67 1.79 3.99
C CYS A 116 10.44 0.70 5.03
N ILE A 117 10.77 0.98 6.27
CA ILE A 117 10.68 -0.01 7.36
C ILE A 117 9.27 0.03 7.95
N MET A 118 8.52 -1.04 7.71
CA MET A 118 7.12 -1.18 8.09
C MET A 118 6.82 -2.60 8.58
N SER A 119 5.61 -2.80 9.05
CA SER A 119 5.05 -4.13 9.32
C SER A 119 3.73 -4.32 8.58
N SER A 120 3.31 -5.58 8.46
CA SER A 120 2.01 -5.93 7.87
C SER A 120 0.81 -5.41 8.66
N ALA A 121 1.01 -5.02 9.92
CA ALA A 121 -0.04 -4.47 10.77
C ALA A 121 -0.52 -3.08 10.32
N TYR A 122 0.29 -2.37 9.53
CA TYR A 122 0.01 -1.03 9.00
C TYR A 122 -0.58 -0.08 10.06
N ASN A 123 0.00 -0.09 11.24
CA ASN A 123 -0.41 0.74 12.38
C ASN A 123 0.10 2.19 12.27
N SER A 124 -0.08 2.99 13.32
CA SER A 124 0.34 4.40 13.33
C SER A 124 1.84 4.60 13.11
N THR A 125 2.69 3.69 13.61
CA THR A 125 4.14 3.73 13.41
C THR A 125 4.47 3.46 11.94
N ASP A 126 3.82 2.46 11.32
CA ASP A 126 4.02 2.12 9.91
C ASP A 126 3.58 3.27 9.00
N LYS A 127 2.44 3.90 9.29
CA LYS A 127 1.95 5.08 8.55
C LYS A 127 2.92 6.27 8.65
N LYS A 128 3.58 6.42 9.78
CA LYS A 128 4.60 7.47 9.96
C LYS A 128 5.89 7.12 9.20
N SER A 129 6.32 5.85 9.17
CA SER A 129 7.43 5.39 8.33
C SER A 129 7.15 5.65 6.86
N GLU A 130 5.94 5.30 6.40
CA GLU A 130 5.51 5.55 5.03
C GLU A 130 5.45 7.04 4.69
N ASP A 131 5.00 7.89 5.62
CA ASP A 131 4.98 9.34 5.42
C ASP A 131 6.39 9.90 5.28
N ASN A 132 7.33 9.49 6.14
CA ASN A 132 8.73 9.86 6.02
C ASN A 132 9.34 9.36 4.70
N CYS A 133 9.01 8.14 4.28
CA CYS A 133 9.42 7.59 2.99
C CYS A 133 8.91 8.44 1.82
N ALA A 134 7.65 8.83 1.84
CA ALA A 134 7.04 9.66 0.81
C ALA A 134 7.68 11.06 0.74
N ARG A 135 7.96 11.68 1.88
CA ARG A 135 8.67 12.97 1.99
C ARG A 135 10.08 12.89 1.41
N LEU A 136 10.81 11.85 1.81
CA LEU A 136 12.18 11.63 1.33
C LEU A 136 12.18 11.36 -0.18
N ALA A 137 11.28 10.52 -0.69
CA ALA A 137 11.16 10.24 -2.11
C ALA A 137 10.84 11.50 -2.92
N ALA A 138 9.90 12.32 -2.45
CA ALA A 138 9.55 13.59 -3.11
C ALA A 138 10.76 14.55 -3.14
N ALA A 139 11.48 14.68 -2.03
CA ALA A 139 12.65 15.55 -1.96
C ALA A 139 13.76 15.10 -2.91
N LEU A 140 14.01 13.80 -3.02
CA LEU A 140 14.97 13.23 -3.97
C LEU A 140 14.52 13.43 -5.42
N LEU A 141 13.27 13.15 -5.76
CA LEU A 141 12.75 13.42 -7.09
C LEU A 141 12.92 14.90 -7.47
N LYS A 142 12.56 15.80 -6.56
CA LYS A 142 12.73 17.26 -6.76
C LYS A 142 14.19 17.65 -6.96
N GLN A 143 15.10 17.07 -6.19
CA GLN A 143 16.54 17.34 -6.29
C GLN A 143 17.09 17.03 -7.68
N TYR A 144 16.53 16.01 -8.35
CA TYR A 144 16.92 15.60 -9.70
C TYR A 144 16.03 16.18 -10.81
N GLY A 145 15.09 17.07 -10.49
CA GLY A 145 14.16 17.64 -11.45
C GLY A 145 13.17 16.62 -12.05
N LEU A 146 12.84 15.57 -11.30
CA LEU A 146 12.01 14.47 -11.73
C LEU A 146 10.60 14.59 -11.16
N GLY A 147 9.61 14.15 -11.95
CA GLY A 147 8.21 14.06 -11.51
C GLY A 147 7.83 12.67 -10.99
N ILE A 148 6.55 12.52 -10.61
CA ILE A 148 6.00 11.29 -10.01
C ILE A 148 6.11 10.05 -10.92
N SER A 149 6.18 10.21 -12.23
CA SER A 149 6.40 9.10 -13.18
C SER A 149 7.75 8.41 -13.03
N HIS A 150 8.67 9.03 -12.29
CA HIS A 150 9.99 8.51 -11.97
C HIS A 150 10.06 7.86 -10.57
N LEU A 151 8.90 7.58 -9.98
CA LEU A 151 8.78 6.80 -8.75
C LEU A 151 8.46 5.35 -9.11
N TYR A 152 9.35 4.45 -8.73
CA TYR A 152 9.30 3.04 -9.10
C TYR A 152 9.14 2.14 -7.89
N THR A 153 8.61 0.95 -8.10
CA THR A 153 8.65 -0.16 -7.14
C THR A 153 9.81 -1.10 -7.48
N HIS A 154 10.26 -1.90 -6.53
CA HIS A 154 11.18 -2.99 -6.85
C HIS A 154 10.54 -3.96 -7.86
N THR A 155 9.27 -4.28 -7.70
CA THR A 155 8.52 -5.14 -8.63
C THR A 155 8.57 -4.64 -10.08
N HIS A 156 8.62 -3.33 -10.31
CA HIS A 156 8.81 -2.77 -11.64
C HIS A 156 10.10 -3.30 -12.30
N TRP A 157 11.20 -3.26 -11.60
CA TRP A 157 12.50 -3.68 -12.14
C TRP A 157 12.56 -5.18 -12.39
N LEU A 158 11.90 -5.97 -11.54
CA LEU A 158 11.73 -7.41 -11.77
C LEU A 158 10.90 -7.66 -13.04
N ASN A 159 9.84 -6.91 -13.27
CA ASN A 159 9.06 -6.98 -14.50
C ASN A 159 9.90 -6.63 -15.74
N VAL A 160 10.67 -5.55 -15.66
CA VAL A 160 11.56 -5.13 -16.75
C VAL A 160 12.61 -6.21 -17.02
N ARG A 161 13.27 -6.74 -15.99
CA ARG A 161 14.24 -7.82 -16.12
C ARG A 161 13.66 -9.05 -16.82
N ASP A 162 12.44 -9.43 -16.44
CA ASP A 162 11.78 -10.63 -16.94
C ASP A 162 11.04 -10.42 -18.28
N GLY A 163 11.27 -9.26 -18.94
CA GLY A 163 10.64 -8.92 -20.22
C GLY A 163 9.12 -8.78 -20.14
N LYS A 164 8.58 -8.57 -18.97
CA LYS A 164 7.15 -8.33 -18.77
C LYS A 164 6.86 -6.86 -18.99
N SER A 165 6.15 -6.56 -20.07
CA SER A 165 5.58 -5.24 -20.27
C SER A 165 4.41 -5.08 -19.31
N GLY A 166 4.36 -4.03 -18.57
CA GLY A 166 3.20 -3.75 -17.76
C GLY A 166 3.46 -2.83 -16.60
N SER A 167 2.36 -2.52 -15.96
CA SER A 167 2.31 -1.65 -14.82
C SER A 167 3.23 -2.14 -13.72
N THR A 168 4.00 -1.23 -13.19
CA THR A 168 4.83 -1.38 -12.00
C THR A 168 4.04 -1.78 -10.76
N ASP A 169 2.74 -1.67 -10.84
CA ASP A 169 1.79 -1.77 -9.73
C ASP A 169 1.04 -3.12 -9.74
N GLN A 170 1.47 -4.08 -10.57
CA GLN A 170 0.82 -5.39 -10.61
C GLN A 170 1.15 -6.20 -9.36
N LEU A 171 0.11 -6.51 -8.60
CA LEU A 171 0.21 -7.20 -7.29
C LEU A 171 0.33 -8.73 -7.39
N ASN A 172 0.10 -9.30 -8.56
CA ASN A 172 -0.19 -10.74 -8.68
C ASN A 172 0.94 -11.56 -9.29
N THR A 173 2.14 -10.98 -9.47
CA THR A 173 3.21 -11.69 -10.15
C THR A 173 4.39 -11.91 -9.21
N MET A 174 4.67 -13.16 -8.90
CA MET A 174 5.91 -13.58 -8.27
C MET A 174 7.01 -13.70 -9.34
N HIS A 175 8.19 -13.20 -9.04
CA HIS A 175 9.31 -13.20 -9.95
C HIS A 175 10.46 -14.02 -9.38
N ASN A 176 10.68 -15.24 -9.89
CA ASN A 176 11.87 -16.07 -9.57
C ASN A 176 12.17 -16.09 -8.06
N SER A 177 11.23 -16.46 -7.22
CA SER A 177 11.32 -16.49 -5.75
C SER A 177 11.41 -15.13 -5.04
N TYR A 178 11.42 -14.02 -5.75
CA TYR A 178 11.32 -12.71 -5.12
C TYR A 178 9.87 -12.38 -4.74
N LYS A 179 9.70 -11.92 -3.52
CA LYS A 179 8.41 -11.42 -3.07
C LYS A 179 8.06 -10.10 -3.77
N MET A 180 6.76 -9.82 -3.89
CA MET A 180 6.30 -8.51 -4.33
C MET A 180 6.85 -7.42 -3.41
N CYS A 181 7.41 -6.36 -3.97
CA CYS A 181 8.06 -5.31 -3.19
C CYS A 181 7.83 -3.94 -3.83
N PRO A 182 7.39 -2.94 -3.05
CA PRO A 182 7.19 -2.90 -1.59
C PRO A 182 5.87 -3.56 -1.14
N ALA A 183 5.94 -4.71 -0.49
CA ALA A 183 4.78 -5.57 -0.20
C ALA A 183 3.68 -4.87 0.61
N TYR A 184 4.05 -4.00 1.55
CA TYR A 184 3.09 -3.33 2.44
C TYR A 184 2.54 -2.02 1.86
N ILE A 185 3.20 -1.42 0.86
CA ILE A 185 2.75 -0.19 0.20
C ILE A 185 1.98 -0.50 -1.09
N LEU A 186 2.32 -1.57 -1.80
CA LEU A 186 1.67 -1.97 -3.05
C LEU A 186 0.14 -2.04 -2.97
N PRO A 187 -0.50 -2.56 -1.91
CA PRO A 187 -1.96 -2.59 -1.80
C PRO A 187 -2.63 -1.21 -1.87
N HIS A 188 -1.88 -0.14 -1.60
CA HIS A 188 -2.36 1.24 -1.66
C HIS A 188 -1.37 2.17 -2.39
N TRP A 189 -0.63 1.62 -3.36
CA TRP A 189 0.40 2.32 -4.12
C TRP A 189 -0.08 3.64 -4.75
N ALA A 190 -1.31 3.66 -5.26
CA ALA A 190 -1.90 4.89 -5.81
C ALA A 190 -2.00 6.00 -4.77
N ALA A 191 -2.40 5.68 -3.53
CA ALA A 191 -2.45 6.64 -2.42
C ALA A 191 -1.05 7.08 -2.00
N PHE A 192 -0.08 6.18 -2.00
CA PHE A 192 1.32 6.53 -1.74
C PHE A 192 1.86 7.48 -2.81
N LYS A 193 1.64 7.21 -4.11
CA LYS A 193 2.02 8.12 -5.20
C LYS A 193 1.37 9.49 -5.06
N ALA A 194 0.09 9.54 -4.72
CA ALA A 194 -0.62 10.81 -4.49
C ALA A 194 0.01 11.60 -3.32
N LYS A 195 0.43 10.92 -2.26
CA LYS A 195 1.14 11.54 -1.13
C LYS A 195 2.50 12.11 -1.57
N VAL A 196 3.29 11.35 -2.34
CA VAL A 196 4.57 11.82 -2.90
C VAL A 196 4.34 13.03 -3.81
N GLN A 197 3.32 12.99 -4.67
CA GLN A 197 2.97 14.11 -5.56
C GLN A 197 2.59 15.37 -4.77
N ALA A 198 1.86 15.24 -3.67
CA ALA A 198 1.52 16.36 -2.81
C ALA A 198 2.78 17.03 -2.24
N TYR A 199 3.74 16.22 -1.77
CA TYR A 199 5.04 16.76 -1.30
C TYR A 199 5.87 17.37 -2.42
N LEU A 200 5.86 16.81 -3.64
CA LEU A 200 6.51 17.40 -4.81
C LEU A 200 5.96 18.81 -5.11
N ASN A 201 4.65 18.98 -4.97
CA ASN A 201 3.96 20.25 -5.19
C ASN A 201 4.18 21.28 -4.06
N GLY A 202 4.93 20.91 -3.01
CA GLY A 202 5.17 21.77 -1.84
C GLY A 202 3.95 21.91 -0.92
N THR A 203 2.90 21.15 -1.17
CA THR A 203 1.79 21.01 -0.22
C THR A 203 2.23 19.99 0.83
N SER A 204 2.06 20.30 2.12
CA SER A 204 2.01 19.23 3.10
C SER A 204 1.03 18.20 2.54
N ALA A 205 1.43 16.91 2.49
CA ALA A 205 0.41 15.91 2.21
C ALA A 205 -0.70 16.21 3.20
N ALA A 206 -1.78 16.72 2.70
CA ALA A 206 -2.91 17.04 3.54
C ALA A 206 -3.13 15.77 4.37
N LYS A 207 -3.15 15.93 5.71
CA LYS A 207 -3.82 14.94 6.56
C LYS A 207 -4.99 14.51 5.74
N PRO A 208 -5.12 13.22 5.36
CA PRO A 208 -6.00 12.81 4.27
C PRO A 208 -7.26 13.64 4.36
N SER A 209 -7.36 14.63 3.47
CA SER A 209 -8.47 15.54 3.43
C SER A 209 -9.63 14.65 3.09
N ASN A 210 -10.48 14.31 4.05
CA ASN A 210 -11.71 13.56 3.85
C ASN A 210 -11.77 12.76 2.53
N ALA A 211 -10.65 12.10 2.20
CA ALA A 211 -10.61 11.12 1.13
C ALA A 211 -11.77 10.21 1.45
N GLN A 212 -12.74 10.16 0.58
CA GLN A 212 -13.99 9.42 0.69
C GLN A 212 -13.82 8.21 1.62
N LEU A 213 -13.93 8.42 2.93
CA LEU A 213 -13.86 7.33 3.88
C LEU A 213 -15.26 6.74 3.98
N TYR A 214 -15.37 5.54 3.52
CA TYR A 214 -16.57 4.74 3.66
C TYR A 214 -16.65 4.22 5.10
N ARG A 215 -17.62 4.71 5.86
CA ARG A 215 -17.82 4.35 7.27
C ARG A 215 -18.90 3.30 7.40
N VAL A 216 -18.61 2.22 8.09
CA VAL A 216 -19.57 1.14 8.35
C VAL A 216 -20.21 1.40 9.71
N ARG A 217 -21.51 1.69 9.72
CA ARG A 217 -22.31 2.04 10.90
C ARG A 217 -23.72 1.51 10.78
N LYS A 218 -24.49 1.53 11.89
CA LYS A 218 -25.93 1.23 11.85
C LYS A 218 -26.73 2.38 11.26
N SER A 219 -26.32 3.61 11.51
CA SER A 219 -26.87 4.84 10.87
C SER A 219 -25.76 5.88 10.72
N THR A 220 -26.02 6.90 9.90
CA THR A 220 -25.01 7.94 9.61
C THR A 220 -24.54 8.69 10.85
N ASN A 221 -25.43 8.87 11.83
CA ASN A 221 -25.17 9.63 13.05
C ASN A 221 -24.75 8.75 14.25
N ASP A 222 -24.82 7.42 14.11
CA ASP A 222 -24.45 6.50 15.19
C ASP A 222 -22.95 6.20 15.16
N MET A 223 -22.18 7.13 15.71
CA MET A 223 -20.71 6.99 15.80
C MET A 223 -20.27 5.87 16.70
N LYS A 224 -21.09 5.46 17.68
CA LYS A 224 -20.78 4.39 18.63
C LYS A 224 -20.84 3.02 17.96
N SER A 225 -21.66 2.84 16.94
CA SER A 225 -21.76 1.59 16.19
C SER A 225 -20.69 1.43 15.12
N GLN A 226 -19.77 2.38 14.95
CA GLN A 226 -18.80 2.31 13.85
C GLN A 226 -17.88 1.10 13.94
N LEU A 227 -17.97 0.20 12.96
CA LEU A 227 -17.09 -0.96 12.82
C LEU A 227 -15.74 -0.60 12.20
N GLY A 228 -15.71 0.44 11.36
CA GLY A 228 -14.49 0.88 10.70
C GLY A 228 -14.72 2.04 9.73
N ALA A 229 -13.60 2.58 9.22
CA ALA A 229 -13.57 3.56 8.15
C ALA A 229 -12.53 3.11 7.10
N TYR A 230 -12.94 3.03 5.85
CA TYR A 230 -12.20 2.39 4.75
C TYR A 230 -12.03 3.36 3.60
N ALA A 231 -10.84 3.41 3.02
CA ALA A 231 -10.58 4.20 1.82
C ALA A 231 -11.19 3.56 0.55
N SER A 232 -11.53 2.28 0.59
CA SER A 232 -12.13 1.54 -0.52
C SER A 232 -13.55 1.12 -0.17
N LEU A 233 -14.49 1.37 -1.09
CA LEU A 233 -15.87 0.92 -0.96
C LEU A 233 -15.96 -0.62 -0.86
N GLU A 234 -15.16 -1.34 -1.61
CA GLU A 234 -15.15 -2.81 -1.58
C GLU A 234 -14.70 -3.35 -0.22
N ASN A 235 -13.67 -2.76 0.39
CA ASN A 235 -13.25 -3.13 1.73
C ASN A 235 -14.30 -2.78 2.79
N ALA A 236 -14.98 -1.65 2.62
CA ALA A 236 -16.09 -1.29 3.50
C ALA A 236 -17.27 -2.26 3.38
N LYS A 237 -17.63 -2.67 2.15
CA LYS A 237 -18.68 -3.69 1.92
C LYS A 237 -18.32 -5.03 2.58
N LYS A 238 -17.08 -5.50 2.42
CA LYS A 238 -16.59 -6.74 3.06
C LYS A 238 -16.69 -6.70 4.59
N ALA A 239 -16.48 -5.54 5.19
CA ALA A 239 -16.57 -5.36 6.64
C ALA A 239 -18.00 -5.05 7.13
N CYS A 240 -18.94 -4.84 6.22
CA CYS A 240 -20.30 -4.43 6.55
C CYS A 240 -21.11 -5.65 7.03
N LYS A 241 -21.35 -5.73 8.33
CA LYS A 241 -22.16 -6.78 8.95
C LYS A 241 -23.65 -6.58 8.67
N ALA A 242 -24.45 -7.64 8.81
CA ALA A 242 -25.90 -7.57 8.74
C ALA A 242 -26.47 -6.49 9.68
N GLY A 243 -27.38 -5.67 9.19
CA GLY A 243 -27.98 -4.53 9.92
C GLY A 243 -27.10 -3.27 9.94
N TYR A 244 -26.00 -3.25 9.19
CA TYR A 244 -25.12 -2.08 9.02
C TYR A 244 -25.20 -1.54 7.60
N SER A 245 -24.79 -0.29 7.45
CA SER A 245 -24.65 0.38 6.15
C SER A 245 -23.28 0.99 6.01
N VAL A 246 -22.84 1.12 4.78
CA VAL A 246 -21.63 1.86 4.40
C VAL A 246 -22.07 3.28 4.01
N PHE A 247 -21.53 4.26 4.71
CA PHE A 247 -21.77 5.68 4.46
C PHE A 247 -20.55 6.32 3.81
N ASP A 248 -20.75 7.15 2.81
CA ASP A 248 -19.70 7.97 2.23
C ASP A 248 -19.35 9.18 3.12
N SER A 249 -18.45 10.04 2.64
CA SER A 249 -18.03 11.23 3.38
C SER A 249 -19.14 12.30 3.55
N SER A 250 -20.15 12.25 2.70
CA SER A 250 -21.33 13.13 2.81
C SER A 250 -22.37 12.61 3.81
N GLY A 251 -22.19 11.39 4.32
CA GLY A 251 -23.15 10.70 5.18
C GLY A 251 -24.25 9.96 4.42
N LYS A 252 -24.16 9.89 3.10
CA LYS A 252 -25.09 9.12 2.26
C LYS A 252 -24.75 7.62 2.37
N ALA A 253 -25.77 6.78 2.60
CA ALA A 253 -25.62 5.34 2.51
C ALA A 253 -25.37 4.92 1.06
N VAL A 254 -24.23 4.30 0.79
CA VAL A 254 -23.81 3.80 -0.53
C VAL A 254 -23.87 2.27 -0.63
N TYR A 255 -24.08 1.60 0.49
CA TYR A 255 -24.33 0.17 0.57
C TYR A 255 -24.98 -0.13 1.92
N THR A 256 -25.93 -1.06 1.93
CA THR A 256 -26.57 -1.56 3.15
C THR A 256 -26.54 -3.08 3.13
N ASN A 257 -25.99 -3.65 4.19
CA ASN A 257 -26.11 -5.10 4.42
C ASN A 257 -27.35 -5.33 5.29
N SER A 258 -28.48 -5.50 4.61
CA SER A 258 -29.76 -5.75 5.28
C SER A 258 -29.63 -7.03 6.10
N SER A 259 -30.01 -6.96 7.37
CA SER A 259 -30.16 -8.17 8.19
C SER A 259 -31.13 -9.08 7.48
N SER A 260 -30.69 -10.30 7.19
CA SER A 260 -31.38 -11.31 6.42
C SER A 260 -32.89 -11.37 6.65
N GLY A 261 -33.64 -11.34 5.57
CA GLY A 261 -34.76 -12.25 5.43
C GLY A 261 -36.15 -11.81 5.89
N LYS A 262 -36.40 -10.49 6.10
CA LYS A 262 -37.79 -10.03 6.10
C LYS A 262 -38.00 -9.11 4.91
N TYR A 263 -38.51 -9.68 3.84
CA TYR A 263 -39.00 -8.88 2.74
C TYR A 263 -40.16 -8.01 3.22
N VAL A 264 -40.13 -6.73 2.85
CA VAL A 264 -41.22 -5.81 3.10
C VAL A 264 -42.17 -5.89 1.89
N LYS A 265 -43.43 -6.12 2.12
CA LYS A 265 -44.43 -6.18 1.05
C LYS A 265 -44.36 -4.90 0.19
N GLY A 266 -44.31 -5.07 -1.13
CA GLY A 266 -44.20 -3.97 -2.08
C GLY A 266 -42.79 -3.40 -2.32
N GLN A 267 -41.77 -3.90 -1.61
CA GLN A 267 -40.40 -3.46 -1.81
C GLN A 267 -39.69 -4.37 -2.83
N ALA A 268 -39.01 -3.77 -3.79
CA ALA A 268 -38.15 -4.50 -4.70
C ALA A 268 -36.89 -4.97 -3.97
N VAL A 269 -36.52 -6.21 -4.14
CA VAL A 269 -35.30 -6.82 -3.59
C VAL A 269 -34.50 -7.45 -4.71
N HIS A 270 -33.21 -7.48 -4.53
CA HIS A 270 -32.30 -8.18 -5.44
C HIS A 270 -31.83 -9.48 -4.80
N ILE A 271 -32.00 -10.57 -5.49
CA ILE A 271 -31.52 -11.88 -5.09
C ILE A 271 -30.59 -12.38 -6.19
N GLY A 272 -29.31 -12.54 -5.87
CA GLY A 272 -28.31 -13.01 -6.83
C GLY A 272 -28.07 -12.07 -8.01
N SER A 273 -28.40 -12.50 -9.20
CA SER A 273 -28.08 -11.82 -10.45
C SER A 273 -29.01 -10.64 -10.75
N ASN A 274 -28.84 -9.48 -10.30
CA ASN A 274 -29.49 -8.22 -10.75
C ASN A 274 -30.99 -8.28 -11.16
N VAL A 275 -31.71 -9.38 -10.91
CA VAL A 275 -33.13 -9.49 -11.20
C VAL A 275 -33.91 -8.99 -10.00
N PRO A 276 -34.66 -7.89 -10.12
CA PRO A 276 -35.48 -7.39 -9.04
C PRO A 276 -36.67 -8.33 -8.81
N LEU A 277 -36.88 -8.75 -7.57
CA LEU A 277 -38.03 -9.49 -7.14
C LEU A 277 -38.86 -8.66 -6.19
N PHE A 278 -40.15 -8.75 -6.29
CA PHE A 278 -41.10 -8.02 -5.46
C PHE A 278 -41.56 -8.85 -4.27
N ALA A 279 -41.50 -8.26 -3.10
CA ALA A 279 -41.91 -8.90 -1.86
C ALA A 279 -43.43 -8.83 -1.60
N ASN A 280 -44.22 -8.64 -2.65
CA ASN A 280 -45.70 -8.59 -2.57
C ASN A 280 -46.35 -9.97 -2.76
N GLU A 281 -45.56 -10.99 -2.89
CA GLU A 281 -46.04 -12.35 -3.05
C GLU A 281 -46.25 -13.03 -1.70
N THR A 282 -46.95 -14.14 -1.72
CA THR A 282 -47.21 -14.91 -0.50
C THR A 282 -45.92 -15.48 0.08
N THR A 283 -45.98 -15.91 1.32
CA THR A 283 -44.81 -16.46 2.05
C THR A 283 -44.11 -17.62 1.34
N ALA A 284 -44.83 -18.38 0.51
CA ALA A 284 -44.27 -19.49 -0.26
C ALA A 284 -43.36 -19.02 -1.41
N ALA A 285 -43.72 -17.94 -2.08
CA ALA A 285 -42.98 -17.45 -3.23
C ALA A 285 -41.56 -16.97 -2.87
N PRO A 286 -41.31 -16.21 -1.79
CA PRO A 286 -39.97 -15.85 -1.36
C PRO A 286 -39.08 -17.05 -1.05
N ALA A 287 -39.64 -18.10 -0.43
CA ALA A 287 -38.90 -19.32 -0.14
C ALA A 287 -38.49 -20.06 -1.42
N ALA A 288 -39.41 -20.19 -2.39
CA ALA A 288 -39.11 -20.77 -3.69
C ALA A 288 -38.03 -20.02 -4.45
N ARG A 289 -38.04 -18.69 -4.39
CA ARG A 289 -37.03 -17.84 -5.02
C ARG A 289 -35.65 -18.01 -4.39
N LEU A 290 -35.59 -18.05 -3.07
CA LEU A 290 -34.36 -18.30 -2.35
C LEU A 290 -33.76 -19.65 -2.69
N THR A 291 -34.61 -20.65 -2.88
CA THR A 291 -34.18 -21.99 -3.32
C THR A 291 -33.63 -21.94 -4.75
N ALA A 292 -34.35 -21.29 -5.67
CA ALA A 292 -33.91 -21.17 -7.05
C ALA A 292 -32.58 -20.41 -7.15
N GLU A 293 -32.40 -19.33 -6.40
CA GLU A 293 -31.14 -18.60 -6.35
C GLU A 293 -30.01 -19.45 -5.77
N LYS A 294 -30.31 -20.21 -4.71
CA LYS A 294 -29.34 -21.08 -4.08
C LYS A 294 -28.87 -22.20 -5.01
N GLU A 295 -29.74 -22.64 -5.88
CA GLU A 295 -29.44 -23.60 -6.94
C GLU A 295 -28.86 -22.92 -8.20
N ASN A 296 -28.70 -21.60 -8.13
CA ASN A 296 -28.11 -20.74 -9.14
C ASN A 296 -28.91 -20.64 -10.45
N TRP A 297 -30.19 -21.09 -10.47
CA TRP A 297 -31.05 -20.90 -11.63
C TRP A 297 -32.43 -21.59 -11.42
N GLY A 298 -33.27 -21.38 -12.32
CA GLY A 298 -34.57 -22.09 -12.36
C GLY A 298 -35.70 -21.16 -12.70
N SER A 299 -36.85 -21.77 -12.91
CA SER A 299 -38.11 -21.06 -12.97
C SER A 299 -38.93 -21.41 -11.73
N PHE A 300 -39.59 -20.45 -11.21
CA PHE A 300 -40.55 -20.61 -10.14
C PHE A 300 -41.83 -19.88 -10.49
N VAL A 301 -42.90 -20.29 -9.86
CA VAL A 301 -44.22 -19.71 -10.08
C VAL A 301 -44.62 -18.94 -8.84
N ASN A 302 -45.06 -17.71 -9.04
CA ASN A 302 -45.63 -16.93 -7.96
C ASN A 302 -47.07 -17.38 -7.67
N THR A 303 -47.67 -16.83 -6.64
CA THR A 303 -49.05 -17.17 -6.23
C THR A 303 -50.12 -16.78 -7.23
N ALA A 304 -49.78 -15.95 -8.23
CA ALA A 304 -50.68 -15.64 -9.35
C ALA A 304 -50.47 -16.57 -10.54
N GLY A 305 -49.61 -17.59 -10.42
CA GLY A 305 -49.33 -18.55 -11.47
C GLY A 305 -48.32 -18.09 -12.54
N ASN A 306 -47.69 -16.92 -12.37
CA ASN A 306 -46.71 -16.41 -13.31
C ASN A 306 -45.38 -17.11 -13.14
N SER A 307 -44.78 -17.61 -14.23
CA SER A 307 -43.45 -18.18 -14.24
C SER A 307 -42.38 -17.08 -14.28
N TRP A 308 -41.30 -17.27 -13.54
CA TRP A 308 -40.17 -16.41 -13.50
C TRP A 308 -38.92 -17.21 -13.81
N ASN A 309 -38.11 -16.71 -14.72
CA ASN A 309 -36.83 -17.33 -15.01
C ASN A 309 -35.74 -16.57 -14.25
N THR A 310 -34.92 -17.30 -13.54
CA THR A 310 -33.68 -16.80 -12.96
C THR A 310 -32.55 -17.10 -13.92
N PHE A 311 -31.72 -16.14 -14.18
CA PHE A 311 -30.54 -16.22 -15.05
C PHE A 311 -29.26 -16.31 -14.24
#